data_318bc7961ec2817629bb861fed4ecf7d
#
_entry.id   318bc7961ec2817629bb861fed4ecf7d
#
_cell.length_a   1.000
_cell.length_b   1.000
_cell.length_c   1.000
_cell.angle_alpha   90.00
_cell.angle_beta   90.00
_cell.angle_gamma   90.00
#
_symmetry.space_group_name_H-M   'P 1'
#
loop_
_entity.id
_entity.type
_entity.pdbx_description
1 polymer ?
#
loop_
_entity_poly.entity_id
_entity_poly.type
_entity_poly.pdbx_seq_one_letter_code
_entity_poly.pdbx_strand_id
1 'polypeptide(L)'
;MARSSRKHETDSISLVEQALAEIRKGRMVILTDDEDRENEGDLVMAAEKVTPEAINFMATHGRGLICLSLVEERIRRLNLPLMVQDNTSSFQTAFTVSIEASQGVSTGISAADRAHTIKVAVAPNAKPSDLARPGHVFPLRARDGGVLVRTGQTEGSVDLARLAGLSPAGVICEIMNPDGTMARRPDLVKFARKHKMVLLSVADIIRYRLERERLVKRIGETKLERRGQGAFLAYTYGSDVDSAVHVALVKGDISGREPVLTRVHRACLVGDQLGSAGCDCGSQLEQAFQRIQEAGRGVVVVLQRDVPAKNRLQCTHVSNEESVPGHNDQTRLREFGVGAQILKDLGLSRLRLLTNNPKKIVGLESYSLEVAEQIPLTLSAEPVRRVAARRPPRRKTL
;
A
#
# COMPACT_ATOMS: atom_id res chain seq x y z
N MET A 1 15.32 5.35 21.52
CA MET A 1 14.72 4.90 20.25
C MET A 1 13.37 5.57 19.94
N ALA A 2 12.43 5.77 20.87
CA ALA A 2 11.13 6.43 20.65
C ALA A 2 11.19 7.88 20.10
N ARG A 3 12.19 8.68 20.49
CA ARG A 3 12.37 10.06 19.98
C ARG A 3 12.78 10.14 18.50
N SER A 4 13.50 9.14 17.98
CA SER A 4 13.91 9.09 16.56
C SER A 4 12.74 8.71 15.65
N SER A 5 11.87 7.80 16.10
CA SER A 5 10.67 7.38 15.39
C SER A 5 9.67 8.53 15.21
N ARG A 6 9.34 9.27 16.28
CA ARG A 6 8.44 10.44 16.20
C ARG A 6 8.96 11.54 15.27
N LYS A 7 10.27 11.75 15.22
CA LYS A 7 10.86 12.75 14.33
C LYS A 7 10.69 12.35 12.85
N HIS A 8 10.86 11.06 12.52
CA HIS A 8 10.65 10.55 11.16
C HIS A 8 9.18 10.59 10.72
N GLU A 9 8.24 10.32 11.63
CA GLU A 9 6.80 10.32 11.32
C GLU A 9 6.28 11.75 11.07
N THR A 10 6.63 12.69 11.95
CA THR A 10 6.30 14.11 11.76
C THR A 10 6.93 14.67 10.48
N ASP A 11 8.14 14.21 10.15
CA ASP A 11 8.82 14.60 8.91
C ASP A 11 8.09 14.07 7.66
N SER A 12 7.57 12.82 7.67
CA SER A 12 6.86 12.23 6.53
C SER A 12 5.53 12.94 6.24
N ILE A 13 4.72 13.25 7.26
CA ILE A 13 3.45 13.98 7.08
C ILE A 13 3.71 15.36 6.52
N SER A 14 4.63 16.11 7.12
CA SER A 14 5.03 17.44 6.66
C SER A 14 5.54 17.40 5.22
N LEU A 15 6.29 16.36 4.85
CA LEU A 15 6.83 16.18 3.51
C LEU A 15 5.72 15.95 2.47
N VAL A 16 4.72 15.11 2.80
CA VAL A 16 3.57 14.91 1.91
C VAL A 16 2.75 16.20 1.79
N GLU A 17 2.51 16.94 2.89
CA GLU A 17 1.80 18.23 2.82
C GLU A 17 2.53 19.24 1.94
N GLN A 18 3.86 19.29 2.00
CA GLN A 18 4.67 20.11 1.09
C GLN A 18 4.50 19.66 -0.36
N ALA A 19 4.56 18.34 -0.63
CA ALA A 19 4.35 17.82 -1.97
C ALA A 19 2.95 18.17 -2.50
N LEU A 20 1.90 18.01 -1.69
CA LEU A 20 0.54 18.39 -2.05
C LEU A 20 0.40 19.89 -2.37
N ALA A 21 1.10 20.73 -1.63
CA ALA A 21 1.12 22.19 -1.91
C ALA A 21 1.77 22.50 -3.26
N GLU A 22 2.83 21.78 -3.64
CA GLU A 22 3.47 21.92 -4.95
C GLU A 22 2.57 21.40 -6.08
N ILE A 23 1.96 20.23 -5.91
CA ILE A 23 1.01 19.63 -6.87
C ILE A 23 -0.18 20.59 -7.13
N ARG A 24 -0.76 21.20 -6.08
CA ARG A 24 -1.85 22.19 -6.24
C ARG A 24 -1.46 23.38 -7.09
N LYS A 25 -0.20 23.82 -6.99
CA LYS A 25 0.37 24.93 -7.79
C LYS A 25 0.72 24.50 -9.22
N GLY A 26 0.50 23.24 -9.60
CA GLY A 26 0.91 22.71 -10.90
C GLY A 26 2.41 22.46 -11.03
N ARG A 27 3.13 22.35 -9.91
CA ARG A 27 4.56 22.03 -9.91
C ARG A 27 4.80 20.54 -9.72
N MET A 28 5.94 20.07 -10.19
CA MET A 28 6.36 18.68 -10.09
C MET A 28 6.96 18.38 -8.73
N VAL A 29 6.81 17.14 -8.32
CA VAL A 29 7.54 16.49 -7.22
C VAL A 29 8.26 15.26 -7.75
N ILE A 30 9.18 14.71 -6.97
CA ILE A 30 9.82 13.44 -7.26
C ILE A 30 9.23 12.39 -6.33
N LEU A 31 8.70 11.31 -6.90
CA LEU A 31 8.14 10.18 -6.16
C LEU A 31 9.02 8.96 -6.38
N THR A 32 9.51 8.36 -5.29
CA THR A 32 10.30 7.12 -5.32
C THR A 32 9.48 5.94 -4.81
N ASP A 33 9.71 4.78 -5.36
CA ASP A 33 9.23 3.53 -4.81
C ASP A 33 10.30 2.85 -3.92
N ASP A 34 10.05 1.61 -3.52
CA ASP A 34 10.91 0.85 -2.61
C ASP A 34 12.15 0.31 -3.33
N GLU A 35 13.26 0.17 -2.59
CA GLU A 35 14.51 -0.43 -3.10
C GLU A 35 14.32 -1.86 -3.58
N ASP A 36 13.39 -2.61 -2.96
CA ASP A 36 13.05 -4.00 -3.30
C ASP A 36 12.05 -4.11 -4.46
N ARG A 37 11.58 -2.99 -5.05
CA ARG A 37 10.65 -2.97 -6.17
C ARG A 37 11.38 -2.55 -7.46
N GLU A 38 11.16 -1.37 -7.99
CA GLU A 38 11.87 -0.83 -9.16
C GLU A 38 13.10 -0.02 -8.73
N ASN A 39 13.07 0.53 -7.51
CA ASN A 39 14.08 1.42 -6.96
C ASN A 39 14.35 2.62 -7.88
N GLU A 40 13.27 3.25 -8.35
CA GLU A 40 13.30 4.34 -9.31
C GLU A 40 12.64 5.59 -8.75
N GLY A 41 12.82 6.71 -9.42
CA GLY A 41 12.16 7.96 -9.11
C GLY A 41 11.55 8.58 -10.34
N ASP A 42 10.30 9.00 -10.21
CA ASP A 42 9.53 9.65 -11.26
C ASP A 42 9.31 11.13 -10.96
N LEU A 43 9.39 11.97 -11.98
CA LEU A 43 8.76 13.27 -11.98
C LEU A 43 7.24 13.08 -11.99
N VAL A 44 6.54 13.71 -11.06
CA VAL A 44 5.09 13.56 -10.90
C VAL A 44 4.43 14.93 -10.83
N MET A 45 3.33 15.12 -11.57
CA MET A 45 2.44 16.27 -11.44
C MET A 45 0.98 15.89 -11.66
N ALA A 46 0.04 16.71 -11.21
CA ALA A 46 -1.36 16.52 -11.52
C ALA A 46 -1.64 16.74 -13.01
N ALA A 47 -2.35 15.82 -13.66
CA ALA A 47 -2.57 15.85 -15.10
C ALA A 47 -3.40 17.06 -15.55
N GLU A 48 -4.36 17.53 -14.75
CA GLU A 48 -5.14 18.75 -15.09
C GLU A 48 -4.31 20.03 -15.12
N LYS A 49 -3.13 20.03 -14.48
CA LYS A 49 -2.19 21.17 -14.42
C LYS A 49 -1.07 21.07 -15.45
N VAL A 50 -1.08 20.04 -16.31
CA VAL A 50 -0.02 19.85 -17.30
C VAL A 50 0.10 21.03 -18.26
N THR A 51 1.33 21.37 -18.62
CA THR A 51 1.65 22.41 -19.62
C THR A 51 2.69 21.89 -20.62
N PRO A 52 2.83 22.51 -21.80
CA PRO A 52 3.91 22.17 -22.73
C PRO A 52 5.30 22.25 -22.11
N GLU A 53 5.54 23.26 -21.26
CA GLU A 53 6.83 23.43 -20.57
C GLU A 53 7.10 22.29 -19.59
N ALA A 54 6.04 21.80 -18.90
CA ALA A 54 6.16 20.65 -18.01
C ALA A 54 6.52 19.36 -18.78
N ILE A 55 5.86 19.10 -19.89
CA ILE A 55 6.18 17.97 -20.76
C ILE A 55 7.60 18.08 -21.32
N ASN A 56 7.99 19.29 -21.77
CA ASN A 56 9.36 19.52 -22.24
C ASN A 56 10.39 19.30 -21.13
N PHE A 57 10.11 19.73 -19.90
CA PHE A 57 10.96 19.47 -18.74
C PHE A 57 11.13 17.95 -18.48
N MET A 58 10.02 17.20 -18.49
CA MET A 58 10.04 15.75 -18.32
C MET A 58 10.89 15.08 -19.42
N ALA A 59 10.66 15.44 -20.68
CA ALA A 59 11.40 14.88 -21.81
C ALA A 59 12.91 15.22 -21.75
N THR A 60 13.27 16.45 -21.36
CA THR A 60 14.66 16.92 -21.35
C THR A 60 15.44 16.42 -20.14
N HIS A 61 14.84 16.45 -18.97
CA HIS A 61 15.50 16.20 -17.70
C HIS A 61 15.14 14.85 -17.08
N GLY A 62 13.89 14.39 -17.21
CA GLY A 62 13.49 13.04 -16.82
C GLY A 62 14.04 12.00 -17.77
N ARG A 63 13.83 12.16 -19.07
CA ARG A 63 14.27 11.28 -20.16
C ARG A 63 13.54 9.94 -20.22
N GLY A 64 12.64 9.67 -19.30
CA GLY A 64 11.80 8.47 -19.24
C GLY A 64 10.60 8.53 -20.17
N LEU A 65 9.71 7.55 -20.06
CA LEU A 65 8.47 7.49 -20.81
C LEU A 65 7.42 8.37 -20.14
N ILE A 66 6.89 9.36 -20.86
CA ILE A 66 5.82 10.20 -20.31
C ILE A 66 4.50 9.44 -20.35
N CYS A 67 4.00 9.10 -19.15
CA CYS A 67 2.80 8.32 -18.94
C CYS A 67 1.69 9.14 -18.25
N LEU A 68 0.43 8.76 -18.51
CA LEU A 68 -0.74 9.35 -17.91
C LEU A 68 -1.44 8.33 -17.00
N SER A 69 -1.24 8.45 -15.69
CA SER A 69 -1.90 7.60 -14.70
C SER A 69 -3.37 8.00 -14.52
N LEU A 70 -4.28 7.05 -14.69
CA LEU A 70 -5.74 7.26 -14.61
C LEU A 70 -6.39 6.23 -13.71
N VAL A 71 -7.45 6.62 -12.99
CA VAL A 71 -8.32 5.68 -12.26
C VAL A 71 -9.10 4.77 -13.21
N GLU A 72 -9.49 3.58 -12.74
CA GLU A 72 -10.25 2.57 -13.51
C GLU A 72 -11.51 3.17 -14.15
N GLU A 73 -12.26 4.01 -13.43
CA GLU A 73 -13.48 4.66 -13.93
C GLU A 73 -13.19 5.50 -15.19
N ARG A 74 -12.09 6.27 -15.19
CA ARG A 74 -11.70 7.11 -16.33
C ARG A 74 -11.27 6.24 -17.52
N ILE A 75 -10.52 5.18 -17.28
CA ILE A 75 -10.11 4.20 -18.31
C ILE A 75 -11.35 3.59 -18.99
N ARG A 76 -12.35 3.16 -18.20
CA ARG A 76 -13.62 2.62 -18.73
C ARG A 76 -14.40 3.67 -19.51
N ARG A 77 -14.54 4.88 -18.96
CA ARG A 77 -15.26 5.99 -19.62
C ARG A 77 -14.66 6.35 -20.97
N LEU A 78 -13.34 6.35 -21.09
CA LEU A 78 -12.63 6.63 -22.34
C LEU A 78 -12.53 5.40 -23.24
N ASN A 79 -13.06 4.24 -22.82
CA ASN A 79 -12.98 2.96 -23.52
C ASN A 79 -11.54 2.61 -23.95
N LEU A 80 -10.60 2.67 -23.01
CA LEU A 80 -9.18 2.38 -23.24
C LEU A 80 -8.89 0.91 -22.86
N PRO A 81 -8.76 -0.01 -23.83
CA PRO A 81 -8.39 -1.38 -23.55
C PRO A 81 -6.94 -1.47 -23.08
N LEU A 82 -6.62 -2.51 -22.30
CA LEU A 82 -5.23 -2.83 -21.97
C LEU A 82 -4.45 -3.11 -23.25
N MET A 83 -3.18 -2.74 -23.27
CA MET A 83 -2.28 -2.93 -24.41
C MET A 83 -2.10 -4.41 -24.73
N VAL A 84 -2.15 -5.29 -23.71
CA VAL A 84 -2.06 -6.75 -23.84
C VAL A 84 -3.11 -7.41 -22.95
N GLN A 85 -3.61 -8.59 -23.38
CA GLN A 85 -4.53 -9.40 -22.57
C GLN A 85 -3.79 -10.14 -21.45
N ASP A 86 -2.61 -10.68 -21.76
CA ASP A 86 -1.75 -11.36 -20.81
C ASP A 86 -0.53 -10.46 -20.53
N ASN A 87 -0.50 -9.88 -19.33
CA ASN A 87 0.59 -9.01 -18.90
C ASN A 87 1.67 -9.84 -18.20
N THR A 88 2.76 -10.10 -18.92
CA THR A 88 3.92 -10.87 -18.44
C THR A 88 5.04 -9.99 -17.87
N SER A 89 4.83 -8.66 -17.75
CA SER A 89 5.85 -7.77 -17.17
C SER A 89 6.05 -8.04 -15.67
N SER A 90 7.27 -7.87 -15.19
CA SER A 90 7.68 -8.20 -13.81
C SER A 90 6.83 -7.49 -12.76
N PHE A 91 6.46 -6.23 -12.99
CA PHE A 91 5.67 -5.41 -12.06
C PHE A 91 4.21 -5.27 -12.47
N GLN A 92 3.80 -5.91 -13.57
CA GLN A 92 2.42 -5.93 -14.09
C GLN A 92 1.82 -4.53 -14.25
N THR A 93 2.61 -3.55 -14.67
CA THR A 93 2.14 -2.19 -14.94
C THR A 93 1.08 -2.24 -16.03
N ALA A 94 -0.11 -1.72 -15.71
CA ALA A 94 -1.29 -1.88 -16.55
C ALA A 94 -1.35 -0.81 -17.64
N PHE A 95 -0.48 -0.93 -18.65
CA PHE A 95 -0.53 -0.10 -19.84
C PHE A 95 -1.83 -0.32 -20.60
N THR A 96 -2.44 0.78 -21.05
CA THR A 96 -3.52 0.75 -22.05
C THR A 96 -2.95 1.09 -23.43
N VAL A 97 -3.77 0.97 -24.46
CA VAL A 97 -3.39 1.51 -25.78
C VAL A 97 -2.99 2.97 -25.67
N SER A 98 -1.95 3.38 -26.38
CA SER A 98 -1.52 4.78 -26.44
C SER A 98 -2.56 5.66 -27.12
N ILE A 99 -2.60 6.93 -26.76
CA ILE A 99 -3.62 7.89 -27.19
C ILE A 99 -3.03 9.15 -27.81
N GLU A 100 -3.86 9.80 -28.61
CA GLU A 100 -3.65 11.13 -29.15
C GLU A 100 -4.96 11.93 -29.08
N ALA A 101 -4.93 13.24 -28.92
CA ALA A 101 -6.13 14.03 -29.12
C ALA A 101 -6.56 13.95 -30.60
N SER A 102 -7.88 13.72 -30.86
CA SER A 102 -8.38 13.61 -32.23
C SER A 102 -8.33 14.92 -32.99
N GLN A 103 -8.19 16.05 -32.28
CA GLN A 103 -8.14 17.40 -32.85
C GLN A 103 -7.14 18.26 -32.06
N GLY A 104 -6.61 19.31 -32.68
CA GLY A 104 -5.76 20.29 -32.03
C GLY A 104 -4.31 19.85 -31.83
N VAL A 105 -3.88 18.81 -32.51
CA VAL A 105 -2.49 18.31 -32.52
C VAL A 105 -1.93 18.32 -33.96
N SER A 106 -0.61 18.37 -34.06
CA SER A 106 0.10 18.22 -35.34
C SER A 106 0.47 16.75 -35.60
N THR A 107 1.69 16.37 -35.25
CA THR A 107 2.16 14.96 -35.33
C THR A 107 2.01 14.20 -34.02
N GLY A 108 1.57 14.87 -32.95
CA GLY A 108 1.30 14.26 -31.65
C GLY A 108 2.48 14.19 -30.69
N ILE A 109 3.71 14.14 -31.20
CA ILE A 109 4.91 13.90 -30.35
C ILE A 109 5.43 15.17 -29.66
N SER A 110 5.09 16.38 -30.15
CA SER A 110 5.59 17.63 -29.56
C SER A 110 5.15 17.76 -28.09
N ALA A 111 5.89 18.55 -27.30
CA ALA A 111 5.51 18.82 -25.91
C ALA A 111 4.11 19.48 -25.83
N ALA A 112 3.77 20.34 -26.79
CA ALA A 112 2.46 20.97 -26.89
C ALA A 112 1.36 19.94 -27.21
N ASP A 113 1.57 19.06 -28.17
CA ASP A 113 0.60 18.05 -28.58
C ASP A 113 0.33 17.05 -27.44
N ARG A 114 1.39 16.57 -26.77
CA ARG A 114 1.24 15.65 -25.62
C ARG A 114 0.53 16.33 -24.44
N ALA A 115 0.86 17.58 -24.13
CA ALA A 115 0.16 18.33 -23.08
C ALA A 115 -1.32 18.54 -23.44
N HIS A 116 -1.63 18.81 -24.71
CA HIS A 116 -3.00 18.95 -25.20
C HIS A 116 -3.75 17.61 -25.09
N THR A 117 -3.16 16.52 -25.55
CA THR A 117 -3.74 15.17 -25.47
C THR A 117 -4.07 14.79 -24.01
N ILE A 118 -3.15 15.04 -23.07
CA ILE A 118 -3.40 14.81 -21.64
C ILE A 118 -4.57 15.65 -21.14
N LYS A 119 -4.63 16.94 -21.46
CA LYS A 119 -5.75 17.82 -21.07
C LYS A 119 -7.08 17.34 -21.61
N VAL A 120 -7.14 16.91 -22.87
CA VAL A 120 -8.34 16.31 -23.48
C VAL A 120 -8.75 15.05 -22.73
N ALA A 121 -7.81 14.14 -22.44
CA ALA A 121 -8.10 12.87 -21.77
C ALA A 121 -8.63 13.04 -20.32
N VAL A 122 -8.19 14.09 -19.60
CA VAL A 122 -8.63 14.34 -18.22
C VAL A 122 -9.78 15.32 -18.09
N ALA A 123 -10.23 15.92 -19.19
CA ALA A 123 -11.36 16.86 -19.18
C ALA A 123 -12.63 16.19 -18.57
N PRO A 124 -13.43 16.93 -17.77
CA PRO A 124 -14.62 16.36 -17.12
C PRO A 124 -15.59 15.69 -18.10
N ASN A 125 -15.71 16.24 -19.31
CA ASN A 125 -16.63 15.76 -20.36
C ASN A 125 -15.95 14.92 -21.45
N ALA A 126 -14.70 14.49 -21.26
CA ALA A 126 -13.97 13.70 -22.25
C ALA A 126 -14.72 12.44 -22.66
N LYS A 127 -14.75 12.19 -23.98
CA LYS A 127 -15.42 11.05 -24.63
C LYS A 127 -14.41 10.20 -25.39
N PRO A 128 -14.70 8.93 -25.68
CA PRO A 128 -13.84 8.08 -26.51
C PRO A 128 -13.50 8.67 -27.89
N SER A 129 -14.42 9.43 -28.48
CA SER A 129 -14.26 10.09 -29.79
C SER A 129 -13.29 11.28 -29.78
N ASP A 130 -12.97 11.81 -28.60
CA ASP A 130 -12.03 12.94 -28.46
C ASP A 130 -10.57 12.47 -28.56
N LEU A 131 -10.38 11.13 -28.61
CA LEU A 131 -9.06 10.49 -28.64
C LEU A 131 -8.91 9.57 -29.85
N ALA A 132 -7.81 9.74 -30.57
CA ALA A 132 -7.31 8.79 -31.57
C ALA A 132 -6.42 7.73 -30.88
N ARG A 133 -6.25 6.58 -31.53
CA ARG A 133 -5.43 5.43 -31.08
C ARG A 133 -4.79 4.76 -32.29
N PRO A 134 -3.49 4.46 -32.28
CA PRO A 134 -2.50 4.78 -31.22
C PRO A 134 -2.14 6.26 -31.22
N GLY A 135 -1.29 6.67 -30.25
CA GLY A 135 -0.76 8.02 -30.12
C GLY A 135 0.55 8.06 -29.30
N HIS A 136 0.92 9.24 -28.84
CA HIS A 136 2.21 9.50 -28.20
C HIS A 136 2.12 9.76 -26.68
N VAL A 137 0.95 9.54 -26.07
CA VAL A 137 0.75 9.51 -24.61
C VAL A 137 0.32 8.11 -24.21
N PHE A 138 0.91 7.57 -23.14
CA PHE A 138 0.71 6.20 -22.68
C PHE A 138 -0.11 6.19 -21.38
N PRO A 139 -1.44 5.94 -21.43
CA PRO A 139 -2.22 5.84 -20.22
C PRO A 139 -1.90 4.57 -19.43
N LEU A 140 -1.82 4.72 -18.11
CA LEU A 140 -1.65 3.64 -17.14
C LEU A 140 -2.90 3.55 -16.27
N ARG A 141 -3.42 2.34 -16.09
CA ARG A 141 -4.54 2.09 -15.20
C ARG A 141 -4.04 1.90 -13.78
N ALA A 142 -4.31 2.87 -12.90
CA ALA A 142 -4.08 2.73 -11.47
C ALA A 142 -5.07 1.75 -10.85
N ARG A 143 -4.65 1.02 -9.82
CA ARG A 143 -5.52 0.16 -9.02
C ARG A 143 -6.42 1.00 -8.12
N ASP A 144 -7.69 0.60 -8.01
CA ASP A 144 -8.60 1.17 -7.01
C ASP A 144 -8.03 0.95 -5.61
N GLY A 145 -8.16 1.97 -4.74
CA GLY A 145 -7.48 2.01 -3.44
C GLY A 145 -6.06 2.62 -3.49
N GLY A 146 -5.49 2.89 -4.69
CA GLY A 146 -4.23 3.62 -4.86
C GLY A 146 -3.02 2.92 -4.26
N VAL A 147 -2.11 3.69 -3.64
CA VAL A 147 -0.87 3.16 -3.04
C VAL A 147 -1.12 2.15 -1.92
N LEU A 148 -2.31 2.13 -1.34
CA LEU A 148 -2.69 1.15 -0.32
C LEU A 148 -2.97 -0.24 -0.91
N VAL A 149 -3.17 -0.35 -2.22
CA VAL A 149 -3.38 -1.62 -2.94
C VAL A 149 -2.15 -2.01 -3.75
N ARG A 150 -1.58 -1.08 -4.52
CA ARG A 150 -0.35 -1.28 -5.29
C ARG A 150 0.63 -0.14 -5.04
N THR A 151 1.80 -0.47 -4.56
CA THR A 151 2.80 0.47 -4.05
C THR A 151 3.70 1.04 -5.15
N GLY A 152 3.09 1.50 -6.27
CA GLY A 152 3.80 2.03 -7.44
C GLY A 152 3.60 3.53 -7.64
N GLN A 153 4.47 4.12 -8.47
CA GLN A 153 4.42 5.53 -8.84
C GLN A 153 3.11 5.87 -9.59
N THR A 154 2.57 4.93 -10.37
CA THR A 154 1.26 5.07 -11.02
C THR A 154 0.16 5.41 -10.02
N GLU A 155 0.02 4.60 -8.97
CA GLU A 155 -0.96 4.81 -7.90
C GLU A 155 -0.63 6.05 -7.09
N GLY A 156 0.66 6.26 -6.79
CA GLY A 156 1.14 7.41 -6.03
C GLY A 156 0.84 8.75 -6.70
N SER A 157 0.95 8.82 -8.02
CA SER A 157 0.65 10.04 -8.77
C SER A 157 -0.85 10.38 -8.76
N VAL A 158 -1.70 9.37 -8.87
CA VAL A 158 -3.16 9.51 -8.76
C VAL A 158 -3.56 9.93 -7.34
N ASP A 159 -2.97 9.31 -6.32
CA ASP A 159 -3.23 9.66 -4.92
C ASP A 159 -2.78 11.08 -4.59
N LEU A 160 -1.61 11.51 -5.04
CA LEU A 160 -1.14 12.88 -4.84
C LEU A 160 -2.09 13.91 -5.48
N ALA A 161 -2.58 13.65 -6.70
CA ALA A 161 -3.55 14.52 -7.34
C ALA A 161 -4.86 14.56 -6.55
N ARG A 162 -5.41 13.40 -6.14
CA ARG A 162 -6.63 13.30 -5.34
C ARG A 162 -6.50 14.00 -3.97
N LEU A 163 -5.42 13.74 -3.24
CA LEU A 163 -5.15 14.34 -1.94
C LEU A 163 -4.90 15.85 -2.03
N ALA A 164 -4.42 16.33 -3.18
CA ALA A 164 -4.32 17.74 -3.47
C ALA A 164 -5.67 18.40 -3.78
N GLY A 165 -6.78 17.64 -3.87
CA GLY A 165 -8.11 18.14 -4.23
C GLY A 165 -8.29 18.38 -5.73
N LEU A 166 -7.48 17.73 -6.57
CA LEU A 166 -7.49 17.82 -8.02
C LEU A 166 -8.09 16.55 -8.64
N SER A 167 -8.32 16.54 -9.95
CA SER A 167 -8.77 15.37 -10.67
C SER A 167 -7.80 14.19 -10.42
N PRO A 168 -8.28 12.97 -10.10
CA PRO A 168 -7.44 11.82 -9.76
C PRO A 168 -6.74 11.26 -11.00
N ALA A 169 -5.80 12.03 -11.52
CA ALA A 169 -4.97 11.72 -12.67
C ALA A 169 -3.59 12.36 -12.53
N GLY A 170 -2.54 11.59 -12.80
CA GLY A 170 -1.15 12.04 -12.71
C GLY A 170 -0.40 11.90 -14.03
N VAL A 171 0.52 12.83 -14.30
CA VAL A 171 1.54 12.65 -15.35
C VAL A 171 2.82 12.24 -14.64
N ILE A 172 3.43 11.16 -15.11
CA ILE A 172 4.68 10.61 -14.57
C ILE A 172 5.72 10.44 -15.67
N CYS A 173 6.98 10.53 -15.28
CA CYS A 173 8.12 10.29 -16.17
C CYS A 173 9.31 9.87 -15.32
N GLU A 174 9.90 8.73 -15.59
CA GLU A 174 11.06 8.20 -14.89
C GLU A 174 12.27 9.14 -15.08
N ILE A 175 13.14 9.18 -14.05
CA ILE A 175 14.36 10.00 -14.09
C ILE A 175 15.56 9.10 -14.42
N MET A 176 16.18 9.37 -15.55
CA MET A 176 17.44 8.74 -15.97
C MET A 176 18.63 9.69 -15.85
N ASN A 177 19.78 9.13 -15.58
CA ASN A 177 21.06 9.81 -15.64
C ASN A 177 21.42 10.22 -17.09
N PRO A 178 22.35 11.18 -17.30
CA PRO A 178 22.78 11.57 -18.64
C PRO A 178 23.36 10.45 -19.50
N ASP A 179 23.87 9.40 -18.87
CA ASP A 179 24.43 8.22 -19.53
C ASP A 179 23.37 7.17 -19.90
N GLY A 180 22.08 7.44 -19.59
CA GLY A 180 20.97 6.54 -19.88
C GLY A 180 20.69 5.50 -18.78
N THR A 181 21.47 5.46 -17.70
CA THR A 181 21.17 4.60 -16.56
C THR A 181 20.04 5.19 -15.70
N MET A 182 19.32 4.33 -14.97
CA MET A 182 18.27 4.82 -14.06
C MET A 182 18.87 5.59 -12.88
N ALA A 183 18.32 6.78 -12.59
CA ALA A 183 18.72 7.54 -11.41
C ALA A 183 18.24 6.82 -10.14
N ARG A 184 19.18 6.57 -9.21
CA ARG A 184 18.90 5.97 -7.92
C ARG A 184 18.90 7.03 -6.83
N ARG A 185 18.51 6.67 -5.60
CA ARG A 185 18.32 7.61 -4.49
C ARG A 185 19.41 8.69 -4.36
N PRO A 186 20.72 8.39 -4.46
CA PRO A 186 21.76 9.44 -4.40
C PRO A 186 21.68 10.47 -5.52
N ASP A 187 21.31 10.02 -6.73
CA ASP A 187 21.18 10.88 -7.91
C ASP A 187 19.89 11.70 -7.84
N LEU A 188 18.79 11.08 -7.40
CA LEU A 188 17.51 11.73 -7.19
C LEU A 188 17.61 12.85 -6.15
N VAL A 189 18.38 12.68 -5.07
CA VAL A 189 18.65 13.74 -4.09
C VAL A 189 19.38 14.91 -4.72
N LYS A 190 20.38 14.66 -5.58
CA LYS A 190 21.09 15.71 -6.32
C LYS A 190 20.17 16.43 -7.30
N PHE A 191 19.35 15.66 -8.02
CA PHE A 191 18.36 16.18 -8.96
C PHE A 191 17.32 17.05 -8.25
N ALA A 192 16.75 16.59 -7.13
CA ALA A 192 15.81 17.30 -6.31
C ALA A 192 16.36 18.67 -5.83
N ARG A 193 17.61 18.67 -5.35
CA ARG A 193 18.30 19.90 -4.92
C ARG A 193 18.51 20.88 -6.09
N LYS A 194 19.01 20.37 -7.23
CA LYS A 194 19.27 21.18 -8.44
C LYS A 194 18.00 21.87 -8.93
N HIS A 195 16.87 21.16 -8.95
CA HIS A 195 15.62 21.65 -9.49
C HIS A 195 14.65 22.17 -8.42
N LYS A 196 15.07 22.20 -7.14
CA LYS A 196 14.27 22.67 -5.98
C LYS A 196 12.93 21.94 -5.86
N MET A 197 12.94 20.63 -6.05
CA MET A 197 11.76 19.76 -5.99
C MET A 197 11.66 19.03 -4.65
N VAL A 198 10.44 18.77 -4.21
CA VAL A 198 10.16 17.88 -3.09
C VAL A 198 10.42 16.45 -3.56
N LEU A 199 11.15 15.69 -2.77
CA LEU A 199 11.43 14.26 -2.96
C LEU A 199 10.75 13.49 -1.84
N LEU A 200 9.79 12.64 -2.18
CA LEU A 200 9.06 11.79 -1.25
C LEU A 200 8.97 10.36 -1.78
N SER A 201 8.61 9.42 -0.89
CA SER A 201 8.43 8.01 -1.24
C SER A 201 6.94 7.62 -1.26
N VAL A 202 6.63 6.53 -1.96
CA VAL A 202 5.31 5.88 -1.88
C VAL A 202 4.97 5.50 -0.43
N ALA A 203 5.95 5.09 0.36
CA ALA A 203 5.77 4.79 1.78
C ALA A 203 5.31 6.01 2.60
N ASP A 204 5.77 7.22 2.25
CA ASP A 204 5.31 8.45 2.91
C ASP A 204 3.82 8.71 2.61
N ILE A 205 3.39 8.50 1.37
CA ILE A 205 1.97 8.63 0.97
C ILE A 205 1.11 7.59 1.69
N ILE A 206 1.57 6.33 1.78
CA ILE A 206 0.86 5.26 2.51
C ILE A 206 0.65 5.70 3.96
N ARG A 207 1.71 6.15 4.63
CA ARG A 207 1.67 6.62 6.01
C ARG A 207 0.69 7.77 6.20
N TYR A 208 0.79 8.78 5.34
CA TYR A 208 -0.12 9.93 5.34
C TYR A 208 -1.59 9.52 5.20
N ARG A 209 -1.92 8.63 4.25
CA ARG A 209 -3.27 8.15 4.02
C ARG A 209 -3.81 7.32 5.19
N LEU A 210 -2.97 6.42 5.74
CA LEU A 210 -3.35 5.62 6.90
C LEU A 210 -3.71 6.46 8.13
N GLU A 211 -3.06 7.61 8.31
CA GLU A 211 -3.33 8.51 9.43
C GLU A 211 -4.52 9.45 9.21
N ARG A 212 -4.74 9.87 7.96
CA ARG A 212 -5.73 10.92 7.62
C ARG A 212 -7.06 10.37 7.08
N GLU A 213 -7.05 9.17 6.50
CA GLU A 213 -8.25 8.56 5.93
C GLU A 213 -8.82 7.50 6.88
N ARG A 214 -10.15 7.42 6.97
CA ARG A 214 -10.84 6.33 7.66
C ARG A 214 -11.06 5.19 6.66
N LEU A 215 -10.19 4.18 6.72
CA LEU A 215 -10.16 3.07 5.77
C LEU A 215 -11.01 1.88 6.20
N VAL A 216 -11.41 1.82 7.47
CA VAL A 216 -12.18 0.71 8.01
C VAL A 216 -13.58 1.18 8.44
N LYS A 217 -14.59 0.32 8.19
CA LYS A 217 -15.97 0.55 8.56
C LYS A 217 -16.50 -0.68 9.29
N ARG A 218 -17.10 -0.49 10.46
CA ARG A 218 -17.82 -1.56 11.14
C ARG A 218 -19.05 -1.92 10.31
N ILE A 219 -19.18 -3.20 9.91
CA ILE A 219 -20.26 -3.69 9.04
C ILE A 219 -21.17 -4.69 9.72
N GLY A 220 -20.79 -5.20 10.90
CA GLY A 220 -21.63 -6.12 11.66
C GLY A 220 -21.14 -6.32 13.08
N GLU A 221 -22.05 -6.82 13.90
CA GLU A 221 -21.81 -7.15 15.30
C GLU A 221 -22.59 -8.41 15.68
N THR A 222 -21.97 -9.31 16.44
CA THR A 222 -22.63 -10.52 16.94
C THR A 222 -21.94 -11.04 18.20
N LYS A 223 -22.66 -11.81 19.01
CA LYS A 223 -22.08 -12.53 20.13
C LYS A 223 -21.54 -13.86 19.65
N LEU A 224 -20.27 -14.14 19.94
CA LEU A 224 -19.58 -15.36 19.57
C LEU A 224 -19.19 -16.13 20.82
N GLU A 225 -19.67 -17.37 20.95
CA GLU A 225 -19.27 -18.31 22.01
C GLU A 225 -18.06 -19.14 21.53
N ARG A 226 -16.91 -19.00 22.20
CA ARG A 226 -15.73 -19.84 21.95
C ARG A 226 -15.69 -21.00 22.95
N ARG A 227 -15.47 -22.21 22.44
CA ARG A 227 -15.36 -23.43 23.26
C ARG A 227 -14.24 -23.27 24.29
N GLY A 228 -14.58 -23.44 25.58
CA GLY A 228 -13.64 -23.33 26.70
C GLY A 228 -13.19 -21.90 27.05
N GLN A 229 -13.62 -20.89 26.32
CA GLN A 229 -13.19 -19.49 26.50
C GLN A 229 -14.37 -18.50 26.65
N GLY A 230 -15.62 -18.99 26.60
CA GLY A 230 -16.84 -18.23 26.81
C GLY A 230 -17.14 -17.21 25.72
N ALA A 231 -18.01 -16.26 26.05
CA ALA A 231 -18.54 -15.28 25.10
C ALA A 231 -17.57 -14.13 24.81
N PHE A 232 -17.52 -13.74 23.55
CA PHE A 232 -16.92 -12.53 23.03
C PHE A 232 -17.96 -11.74 22.22
N LEU A 233 -17.85 -10.44 22.21
CA LEU A 233 -18.56 -9.59 21.27
C LEU A 233 -17.70 -9.46 20.01
N ALA A 234 -18.20 -9.95 18.89
CA ALA A 234 -17.47 -9.98 17.61
C ALA A 234 -17.96 -8.84 16.71
N TYR A 235 -17.04 -8.02 16.27
CA TYR A 235 -17.27 -6.96 15.29
C TYR A 235 -16.62 -7.35 13.96
N THR A 236 -17.33 -7.16 12.87
CA THR A 236 -16.81 -7.30 11.53
C THR A 236 -16.54 -5.94 10.90
N TYR A 237 -15.40 -5.83 10.21
CA TYR A 237 -14.95 -4.61 9.56
C TYR A 237 -14.68 -4.85 8.09
N GLY A 238 -15.31 -4.05 7.22
CA GLY A 238 -14.91 -3.89 5.83
C GLY A 238 -13.78 -2.89 5.71
N SER A 239 -12.99 -3.02 4.68
CA SER A 239 -11.87 -2.13 4.38
C SER A 239 -12.02 -1.54 2.98
N ASP A 240 -11.69 -0.25 2.82
CA ASP A 240 -11.68 0.40 1.50
C ASP A 240 -10.38 0.08 0.70
N VAL A 241 -9.46 -0.70 1.29
CA VAL A 241 -8.15 -1.04 0.69
C VAL A 241 -8.01 -2.50 0.26
N ASP A 242 -8.93 -3.36 0.69
CA ASP A 242 -9.00 -4.75 0.26
C ASP A 242 -10.45 -5.27 0.33
N SER A 243 -10.70 -6.44 -0.25
CA SER A 243 -12.00 -7.11 -0.18
C SER A 243 -12.18 -7.96 1.09
N ALA A 244 -11.21 -7.92 1.99
CA ALA A 244 -11.21 -8.76 3.18
C ALA A 244 -12.15 -8.20 4.25
N VAL A 245 -12.80 -9.11 4.98
CA VAL A 245 -13.57 -8.78 6.17
C VAL A 245 -12.71 -9.10 7.39
N HIS A 246 -12.28 -8.06 8.11
CA HIS A 246 -11.52 -8.22 9.34
C HIS A 246 -12.47 -8.42 10.53
N VAL A 247 -11.97 -9.04 11.59
CA VAL A 247 -12.78 -9.34 12.77
C VAL A 247 -12.07 -8.85 14.03
N ALA A 248 -12.82 -8.16 14.91
CA ALA A 248 -12.36 -7.87 16.26
C ALA A 248 -13.23 -8.60 17.26
N LEU A 249 -12.61 -9.31 18.21
CA LEU A 249 -13.27 -10.08 19.26
C LEU A 249 -12.97 -9.41 20.60
N VAL A 250 -13.98 -8.91 21.25
CA VAL A 250 -13.91 -8.11 22.48
C VAL A 250 -14.43 -8.92 23.65
N LYS A 251 -13.66 -8.97 24.73
CA LYS A 251 -14.03 -9.56 26.01
C LYS A 251 -14.14 -8.49 27.07
N GLY A 252 -15.24 -8.51 27.83
CA GLY A 252 -15.45 -7.60 28.94
C GLY A 252 -15.61 -6.12 28.51
N ASP A 253 -15.61 -5.23 29.49
CA ASP A 253 -15.65 -3.79 29.24
C ASP A 253 -14.23 -3.25 28.94
N ILE A 254 -14.04 -2.75 27.72
CA ILE A 254 -12.79 -2.18 27.25
C ILE A 254 -12.75 -0.66 27.32
N SER A 255 -13.77 -0.03 27.85
CA SER A 255 -13.85 1.42 28.01
C SER A 255 -12.86 1.93 29.08
N GLY A 256 -12.62 3.25 29.08
CA GLY A 256 -11.77 3.91 30.07
C GLY A 256 -10.31 4.05 29.66
N ARG A 257 -9.46 4.48 30.62
CA ARG A 257 -8.03 4.82 30.39
C ARG A 257 -7.06 3.69 30.73
N GLU A 258 -7.53 2.62 31.32
CA GLU A 258 -6.71 1.48 31.68
C GLU A 258 -6.19 0.75 30.43
N PRO A 259 -4.90 0.37 30.39
CA PRO A 259 -4.35 -0.37 29.24
C PRO A 259 -5.08 -1.70 29.04
N VAL A 260 -5.49 -1.96 27.79
CA VAL A 260 -6.28 -3.16 27.41
C VAL A 260 -5.35 -4.23 26.81
N LEU A 261 -5.55 -5.48 27.27
CA LEU A 261 -4.81 -6.62 26.73
C LEU A 261 -5.25 -6.85 25.27
N THR A 262 -4.31 -6.75 24.34
CA THR A 262 -4.62 -6.66 22.91
C THR A 262 -3.73 -7.59 22.10
N ARG A 263 -4.32 -8.34 21.17
CA ARG A 263 -3.61 -9.07 20.12
C ARG A 263 -4.07 -8.60 18.76
N VAL A 264 -3.15 -8.19 17.90
CA VAL A 264 -3.38 -8.06 16.46
C VAL A 264 -2.78 -9.29 15.79
N HIS A 265 -3.63 -10.14 15.25
CA HIS A 265 -3.29 -11.41 14.63
C HIS A 265 -3.52 -11.36 13.13
N ARG A 266 -2.54 -11.81 12.36
CA ARG A 266 -2.68 -11.97 10.91
C ARG A 266 -3.16 -13.37 10.63
N ALA A 267 -4.33 -13.51 10.01
CA ALA A 267 -4.92 -14.80 9.70
C ALA A 267 -3.97 -15.69 8.89
N CYS A 268 -3.82 -16.92 9.32
CA CYS A 268 -2.97 -17.93 8.70
C CYS A 268 -3.78 -19.21 8.48
N LEU A 269 -4.12 -19.50 7.22
CA LEU A 269 -4.88 -20.72 6.89
C LEU A 269 -4.19 -21.97 7.43
N VAL A 270 -2.87 -22.04 7.25
CA VAL A 270 -2.06 -23.21 7.61
C VAL A 270 -1.99 -23.42 9.13
N GLY A 271 -1.78 -22.36 9.91
CA GLY A 271 -1.67 -22.44 11.36
C GLY A 271 -3.02 -22.39 12.06
N ASP A 272 -3.89 -21.43 11.67
CA ASP A 272 -5.13 -21.17 12.43
C ASP A 272 -6.24 -22.17 12.12
N GLN A 273 -6.33 -22.66 10.87
CA GLN A 273 -7.42 -23.54 10.43
C GLN A 273 -6.98 -24.97 10.23
N LEU A 274 -5.78 -25.21 9.69
CA LEU A 274 -5.28 -26.55 9.41
C LEU A 274 -4.41 -27.12 10.54
N GLY A 275 -4.07 -26.33 11.56
CA GLY A 275 -3.32 -26.79 12.73
C GLY A 275 -1.93 -27.34 12.40
N SER A 276 -1.25 -26.79 11.40
CA SER A 276 0.07 -27.27 10.96
C SER A 276 1.11 -27.16 12.06
N ALA A 277 1.80 -28.25 12.36
CA ALA A 277 2.91 -28.29 13.31
C ALA A 277 4.15 -27.46 12.87
N GLY A 278 4.24 -27.11 11.58
CA GLY A 278 5.31 -26.24 11.04
C GLY A 278 5.04 -24.74 11.21
N CYS A 279 3.95 -24.34 11.89
CA CYS A 279 3.53 -22.97 12.03
C CYS A 279 2.96 -22.73 13.44
N ASP A 280 3.44 -21.69 14.11
CA ASP A 280 3.03 -21.32 15.47
C ASP A 280 1.86 -20.33 15.53
N CYS A 281 1.31 -19.90 14.39
CA CYS A 281 0.25 -18.90 14.31
C CYS A 281 -0.99 -19.29 15.11
N GLY A 282 -1.49 -20.52 14.94
CA GLY A 282 -2.65 -21.04 15.65
C GLY A 282 -2.41 -21.10 17.17
N SER A 283 -1.24 -21.60 17.59
CA SER A 283 -0.87 -21.65 19.02
C SER A 283 -0.79 -20.25 19.63
N GLN A 284 -0.23 -19.28 18.93
CA GLN A 284 -0.19 -17.88 19.39
C GLN A 284 -1.59 -17.28 19.50
N LEU A 285 -2.48 -17.59 18.57
CA LEU A 285 -3.85 -17.11 18.58
C LEU A 285 -4.63 -17.70 19.76
N GLU A 286 -4.52 -19.02 20.00
CA GLU A 286 -5.16 -19.69 21.13
C GLU A 286 -4.66 -19.17 22.49
N GLN A 287 -3.35 -18.96 22.64
CA GLN A 287 -2.78 -18.37 23.86
C GLN A 287 -3.26 -16.94 24.09
N ALA A 288 -3.42 -16.14 23.02
CA ALA A 288 -3.96 -14.80 23.14
C ALA A 288 -5.40 -14.82 23.67
N PHE A 289 -6.24 -15.71 23.15
CA PHE A 289 -7.60 -15.90 23.63
C PHE A 289 -7.64 -16.37 25.08
N GLN A 290 -6.80 -17.34 25.45
CA GLN A 290 -6.74 -17.83 26.82
C GLN A 290 -6.36 -16.72 27.80
N ARG A 291 -5.31 -15.96 27.51
CA ARG A 291 -4.87 -14.85 28.41
C ARG A 291 -5.93 -13.75 28.54
N ILE A 292 -6.64 -13.44 27.43
CA ILE A 292 -7.74 -12.46 27.47
C ILE A 292 -8.93 -13.02 28.27
N GLN A 293 -9.22 -14.31 28.18
CA GLN A 293 -10.24 -14.98 28.99
C GLN A 293 -9.88 -14.94 30.48
N GLU A 294 -8.65 -15.25 30.83
CA GLU A 294 -8.14 -15.21 32.22
C GLU A 294 -8.15 -13.78 32.79
N ALA A 295 -7.81 -12.78 31.98
CA ALA A 295 -7.88 -11.38 32.34
C ALA A 295 -9.33 -10.83 32.43
N GLY A 296 -10.32 -11.54 31.86
CA GLY A 296 -11.71 -11.11 31.77
C GLY A 296 -11.97 -9.89 30.89
N ARG A 297 -10.92 -9.29 30.32
CA ARG A 297 -10.95 -8.04 29.55
C ARG A 297 -9.86 -8.01 28.48
N GLY A 298 -10.21 -7.76 27.23
CA GLY A 298 -9.24 -7.64 26.16
C GLY A 298 -9.81 -7.70 24.74
N VAL A 299 -8.94 -7.58 23.74
CA VAL A 299 -9.30 -7.56 22.33
C VAL A 299 -8.37 -8.44 21.51
N VAL A 300 -8.93 -9.25 20.64
CA VAL A 300 -8.23 -9.93 19.55
C VAL A 300 -8.71 -9.35 18.23
N VAL A 301 -7.84 -8.71 17.46
CA VAL A 301 -8.10 -8.30 16.08
C VAL A 301 -7.50 -9.33 15.14
N VAL A 302 -8.33 -9.94 14.30
CA VAL A 302 -7.92 -10.89 13.26
C VAL A 302 -7.99 -10.20 11.91
N LEU A 303 -6.82 -9.90 11.35
CA LEU A 303 -6.67 -9.31 10.04
C LEU A 303 -6.67 -10.40 8.98
N GLN A 304 -7.72 -10.46 8.18
CA GLN A 304 -7.78 -11.34 7.02
C GLN A 304 -6.81 -10.85 5.95
N ARG A 305 -6.32 -11.78 5.13
CA ARG A 305 -5.34 -11.49 4.09
C ARG A 305 -5.88 -11.91 2.74
N ASP A 306 -5.72 -11.04 1.78
CA ASP A 306 -5.89 -11.39 0.37
C ASP A 306 -4.58 -12.01 -0.15
N VAL A 307 -4.46 -13.33 0.01
CA VAL A 307 -3.29 -14.09 -0.42
C VAL A 307 -3.59 -14.78 -1.73
N PRO A 308 -2.75 -14.60 -2.77
CA PRO A 308 -2.89 -15.33 -4.02
C PRO A 308 -3.03 -16.83 -3.79
N ALA A 309 -3.91 -17.49 -4.57
CA ALA A 309 -4.26 -18.90 -4.37
C ALA A 309 -3.04 -19.84 -4.26
N LYS A 310 -2.00 -19.59 -5.07
CA LYS A 310 -0.73 -20.34 -5.06
C LYS A 310 0.06 -20.26 -3.74
N ASN A 311 -0.17 -19.22 -2.93
CA ASN A 311 0.57 -18.97 -1.68
C ASN A 311 -0.26 -19.25 -0.42
N ARG A 312 -1.54 -19.63 -0.56
CA ARG A 312 -2.45 -19.83 0.60
C ARG A 312 -1.99 -20.93 1.57
N LEU A 313 -1.28 -21.94 1.08
CA LEU A 313 -0.73 -23.03 1.89
C LEU A 313 0.68 -22.75 2.42
N GLN A 314 1.16 -21.51 2.35
CA GLN A 314 2.44 -21.09 2.90
C GLN A 314 2.22 -20.23 4.13
N CYS A 315 2.84 -20.61 5.26
CA CYS A 315 2.90 -19.76 6.43
C CYS A 315 4.03 -18.74 6.26
N THR A 316 3.67 -17.48 6.11
CA THR A 316 4.62 -16.36 5.94
C THR A 316 5.20 -15.85 7.26
N HIS A 317 4.86 -16.47 8.41
CA HIS A 317 5.36 -16.11 9.74
C HIS A 317 6.60 -16.91 10.16
N VAL A 318 6.80 -18.11 9.60
CA VAL A 318 7.91 -19.03 9.93
C VAL A 318 9.15 -18.76 9.09
N SER A 319 9.00 -18.18 7.93
CA SER A 319 10.16 -17.68 7.17
C SER A 319 10.67 -16.39 7.83
N ASN A 320 11.60 -16.53 8.77
CA ASN A 320 12.66 -15.56 8.90
C ASN A 320 13.27 -15.48 7.51
N GLU A 321 13.27 -14.30 6.88
CA GLU A 321 13.96 -14.02 5.62
C GLU A 321 13.03 -13.72 4.43
N GLU A 322 13.21 -12.61 3.93
CA GLU A 322 13.61 -12.02 2.65
C GLU A 322 13.05 -12.59 1.32
N SER A 323 12.29 -13.67 1.27
CA SER A 323 12.02 -14.34 -0.01
C SER A 323 10.59 -14.78 -0.32
N VAL A 324 9.55 -14.15 0.28
CA VAL A 324 8.20 -14.31 -0.26
C VAL A 324 7.87 -13.10 -1.14
N PRO A 325 7.79 -13.24 -2.47
CA PRO A 325 7.40 -12.15 -3.36
C PRO A 325 6.06 -11.54 -2.91
N GLY A 326 6.04 -10.23 -2.65
CA GLY A 326 4.86 -9.50 -2.17
C GLY A 326 4.83 -9.22 -0.65
N HIS A 327 5.87 -9.54 0.11
CA HIS A 327 5.99 -9.27 1.55
C HIS A 327 7.00 -8.16 1.84
N ASN A 328 6.79 -6.98 1.27
CA ASN A 328 7.61 -5.81 1.55
C ASN A 328 7.10 -5.05 2.80
N ASP A 329 7.92 -4.14 3.30
CA ASP A 329 7.61 -3.31 4.48
C ASP A 329 6.32 -2.49 4.28
N GLN A 330 5.96 -2.16 3.05
CA GLN A 330 4.75 -1.40 2.72
C GLN A 330 3.46 -2.22 2.95
N THR A 331 3.45 -3.53 2.62
CA THR A 331 2.32 -4.42 2.94
C THR A 331 2.15 -4.54 4.46
N ARG A 332 3.25 -4.65 5.20
CA ARG A 332 3.23 -4.66 6.66
C ARG A 332 2.67 -3.34 7.23
N LEU A 333 3.11 -2.20 6.70
CA LEU A 333 2.64 -0.88 7.12
C LEU A 333 1.13 -0.75 6.95
N ARG A 334 0.57 -1.20 5.82
CA ARG A 334 -0.87 -1.21 5.55
C ARG A 334 -1.64 -2.07 6.55
N GLU A 335 -1.22 -3.32 6.77
CA GLU A 335 -1.88 -4.23 7.73
C GLU A 335 -1.86 -3.64 9.15
N PHE A 336 -0.75 -3.01 9.55
CA PHE A 336 -0.67 -2.29 10.83
C PHE A 336 -1.65 -1.13 10.90
N GLY A 337 -1.76 -0.34 9.84
CA GLY A 337 -2.68 0.79 9.78
C GLY A 337 -4.14 0.37 9.91
N VAL A 338 -4.55 -0.68 9.20
CA VAL A 338 -5.90 -1.26 9.32
C VAL A 338 -6.16 -1.75 10.74
N GLY A 339 -5.22 -2.50 11.33
CA GLY A 339 -5.32 -2.98 12.71
C GLY A 339 -5.43 -1.83 13.72
N ALA A 340 -4.63 -0.78 13.57
CA ALA A 340 -4.66 0.40 14.42
C ALA A 340 -5.99 1.16 14.32
N GLN A 341 -6.53 1.31 13.10
CA GLN A 341 -7.83 1.96 12.90
C GLN A 341 -8.99 1.16 13.52
N ILE A 342 -8.94 -0.18 13.46
CA ILE A 342 -9.92 -1.04 14.15
C ILE A 342 -9.84 -0.83 15.67
N LEU A 343 -8.64 -0.82 16.26
CA LEU A 343 -8.45 -0.59 17.70
C LEU A 343 -8.93 0.80 18.11
N LYS A 344 -8.71 1.82 17.29
CA LYS A 344 -9.22 3.18 17.52
C LYS A 344 -10.73 3.26 17.41
N ASP A 345 -11.35 2.58 16.43
CA ASP A 345 -12.83 2.50 16.31
C ASP A 345 -13.48 1.80 17.51
N LEU A 346 -12.77 0.87 18.16
CA LEU A 346 -13.17 0.25 19.43
C LEU A 346 -12.97 1.16 20.65
N GLY A 347 -12.45 2.38 20.50
CA GLY A 347 -12.23 3.36 21.55
C GLY A 347 -10.97 3.17 22.37
N LEU A 348 -10.04 2.31 21.91
CA LEU A 348 -8.80 2.07 22.63
C LEU A 348 -7.80 3.22 22.43
N SER A 349 -7.03 3.51 23.49
CA SER A 349 -5.94 4.48 23.45
C SER A 349 -4.65 3.94 24.07
N ARG A 350 -4.76 2.96 25.01
CA ARG A 350 -3.60 2.35 25.69
C ARG A 350 -3.69 0.84 25.63
N LEU A 351 -2.59 0.20 25.23
CA LEU A 351 -2.54 -1.22 24.91
C LEU A 351 -1.49 -1.95 25.77
N ARG A 352 -1.84 -3.15 26.24
CA ARG A 352 -0.91 -4.19 26.66
C ARG A 352 -0.83 -5.21 25.51
N LEU A 353 0.21 -5.12 24.69
CA LEU A 353 0.25 -5.80 23.40
C LEU A 353 0.86 -7.21 23.52
N LEU A 354 0.08 -8.23 23.21
CA LEU A 354 0.53 -9.62 23.08
C LEU A 354 1.31 -9.81 21.78
N THR A 355 2.66 -9.88 21.86
CA THR A 355 3.51 -9.99 20.67
C THR A 355 4.84 -10.66 20.93
N ASN A 356 5.30 -11.51 20.02
CA ASN A 356 6.64 -12.09 20.01
C ASN A 356 7.62 -11.26 19.14
N ASN A 357 7.15 -10.18 18.52
CA ASN A 357 7.98 -9.34 17.66
C ASN A 357 7.98 -7.88 18.10
N PRO A 358 8.93 -7.49 18.98
CA PRO A 358 9.00 -6.14 19.54
C PRO A 358 9.35 -5.06 18.49
N LYS A 359 9.96 -5.43 17.37
CA LYS A 359 10.34 -4.49 16.30
C LYS A 359 9.15 -3.98 15.47
N LYS A 360 7.97 -4.63 15.56
CA LYS A 360 6.78 -4.33 14.73
C LYS A 360 5.86 -3.23 15.30
N ILE A 361 6.27 -2.48 16.32
CA ILE A 361 5.39 -1.55 17.04
C ILE A 361 5.54 -0.10 16.55
N VAL A 362 6.47 0.13 15.64
CA VAL A 362 6.67 1.44 15.04
C VAL A 362 5.41 1.82 14.24
N GLY A 363 4.78 2.95 14.60
CA GLY A 363 3.62 3.50 13.88
C GLY A 363 2.28 3.46 14.61
N LEU A 364 2.11 2.73 15.72
CA LEU A 364 0.86 2.78 16.50
C LEU A 364 0.64 4.13 17.19
N GLU A 365 1.72 4.81 17.55
CA GLU A 365 1.68 6.14 18.19
C GLU A 365 1.06 7.20 17.26
N SER A 366 1.23 7.08 15.93
CA SER A 366 0.62 7.96 14.94
C SER A 366 -0.91 7.90 14.95
N TYR A 367 -1.47 6.76 15.40
CA TYR A 367 -2.92 6.60 15.58
C TYR A 367 -3.42 6.98 16.97
N SER A 368 -2.57 7.64 17.78
CA SER A 368 -2.87 7.94 19.18
C SER A 368 -3.11 6.68 20.04
N LEU A 369 -2.40 5.59 19.72
CA LEU A 369 -2.37 4.34 20.45
C LEU A 369 -1.03 4.22 21.18
N GLU A 370 -1.07 4.25 22.53
CA GLU A 370 0.10 4.06 23.38
C GLU A 370 0.27 2.57 23.71
N VAL A 371 1.44 2.02 23.46
CA VAL A 371 1.80 0.67 23.94
C VAL A 371 2.43 0.78 25.33
N ALA A 372 1.59 0.57 26.35
CA ALA A 372 2.04 0.64 27.76
C ALA A 372 2.90 -0.57 28.14
N GLU A 373 2.66 -1.73 27.55
CA GLU A 373 3.38 -2.97 27.86
C GLU A 373 3.39 -3.91 26.65
N GLN A 374 4.50 -4.62 26.45
CA GLN A 374 4.63 -5.71 25.50
C GLN A 374 4.75 -7.03 26.25
N ILE A 375 3.86 -7.96 25.92
CA ILE A 375 3.78 -9.26 26.61
C ILE A 375 4.07 -10.37 25.59
N PRO A 376 5.14 -11.14 25.77
CA PRO A 376 5.43 -12.25 24.86
C PRO A 376 4.42 -13.38 25.03
N LEU A 377 4.08 -14.02 23.91
CA LEU A 377 3.33 -15.28 23.87
C LEU A 377 4.36 -16.42 23.98
N THR A 378 4.40 -17.09 25.15
CA THR A 378 5.30 -18.22 25.36
C THR A 378 4.79 -19.43 24.57
N LEU A 379 5.56 -19.90 23.60
CA LEU A 379 5.32 -21.16 22.97
C LEU A 379 5.70 -22.29 23.96
N SER A 380 4.79 -23.21 24.25
CA SER A 380 5.15 -24.46 24.90
C SER A 380 6.12 -25.19 23.97
N ALA A 381 7.36 -25.34 24.41
CA ALA A 381 8.41 -25.97 23.64
C ALA A 381 8.20 -27.49 23.59
N GLU A 382 7.46 -27.96 22.58
CA GLU A 382 7.76 -29.26 22.01
C GLU A 382 8.46 -29.05 20.66
N PRO A 383 9.72 -29.45 20.50
CA PRO A 383 10.44 -29.27 19.25
C PRO A 383 9.89 -30.27 18.23
N VAL A 384 9.09 -29.77 17.30
CA VAL A 384 8.71 -30.55 16.12
C VAL A 384 9.95 -30.82 15.29
N ARG A 385 10.39 -32.08 15.21
CA ARG A 385 11.46 -32.53 14.31
C ARG A 385 11.13 -32.10 12.88
N ARG A 386 11.95 -31.24 12.29
CA ARG A 386 11.87 -30.85 10.88
C ARG A 386 11.98 -32.10 10.00
N VAL A 387 10.91 -32.46 9.33
CA VAL A 387 10.97 -33.42 8.22
C VAL A 387 11.65 -32.72 7.06
N ALA A 388 12.88 -33.10 6.75
CA ALA A 388 13.59 -32.57 5.61
C ALA A 388 12.80 -32.89 4.34
N ALA A 389 12.43 -31.83 3.60
CA ALA A 389 11.76 -31.97 2.31
C ALA A 389 12.67 -32.81 1.38
N ARG A 390 12.24 -34.01 1.02
CA ARG A 390 12.91 -34.81 0.00
C ARG A 390 12.83 -34.03 -1.34
N ARG A 391 13.99 -33.70 -1.91
CA ARG A 391 14.06 -33.18 -3.28
C ARG A 391 13.39 -34.16 -4.24
N PRO A 392 12.50 -33.71 -5.12
CA PRO A 392 11.94 -34.59 -6.14
C PRO A 392 13.05 -35.14 -7.04
N PRO A 393 12.96 -36.39 -7.52
CA PRO A 393 13.98 -36.96 -8.39
C PRO A 393 14.08 -36.15 -9.70
N ARG A 394 15.31 -35.86 -10.10
CA ARG A 394 15.57 -35.22 -11.41
C ARG A 394 15.01 -36.14 -12.52
N ARG A 395 14.06 -35.62 -13.30
CA ARG A 395 13.64 -36.29 -14.52
C ARG A 395 14.87 -36.38 -15.45
N LYS A 396 15.28 -37.60 -15.75
CA LYS A 396 16.20 -37.87 -16.85
C LYS A 396 15.45 -37.57 -18.14
N THR A 397 15.91 -36.62 -18.91
CA THR A 397 15.54 -36.44 -20.31
C THR A 397 16.08 -37.60 -21.10
N LEU A 398 15.19 -38.34 -21.76
CA LEU A 398 15.49 -39.18 -22.91
C LEU A 398 15.42 -38.33 -24.15
#